data_b6c2306d9e5b1aa862a68bb070c84d8c
#
_entry.id   b6c2306d9e5b1aa862a68bb070c84d8c
#
_cell.length_a   1.000
_cell.length_b   1.000
_cell.length_c   1.000
_cell.angle_alpha   90.00
_cell.angle_beta   90.00
_cell.angle_gamma   90.00
#
_symmetry.space_group_name_H-M   'P 1'
#
loop_
_entity.id
_entity.type
_entity.pdbx_description
1 polymer ?
#
loop_
_entity_poly.entity_id
_entity_poly.type
_entity_poly.pdbx_seq_one_letter_code
_entity_poly.pdbx_strand_id
1 'polypeptide(L)'
;MKSFAPGLFLLLTTTVFSACSNKEKKQEEKTGPASPDSSRVVITDNKVNPYAIVDISPMDISYFPVDYPKLKMTDSVTVPSPLARVIYSRPHLQGRRLFTDLLKYGEPWRLGANESTELDLYAETVIRNKKIKAGRYVLYCIPEADSWTIVLNSNIDSWGLHPNPTKDIASFSIPVRQTTNRLEYFTIIFEKTSGGADMIMAWDNLEARLPFSF
;
A
#
# COMPACT_ATOMS: atom_id res chain seq x y z
N MET A 1 -74.19 1.18 -38.35
CA MET A 1 -75.44 1.05 -37.54
C MET A 1 -75.12 1.28 -36.08
N LYS A 2 -75.88 2.29 -35.50
CA LYS A 2 -76.06 2.60 -34.03
C LYS A 2 -74.80 2.87 -33.25
N SER A 3 -74.34 4.13 -32.96
CA SER A 3 -74.92 5.13 -32.10
C SER A 3 -75.10 4.71 -30.65
N PHE A 4 -74.30 5.30 -29.73
CA PHE A 4 -74.79 5.99 -28.52
C PHE A 4 -73.65 6.66 -27.75
N ALA A 5 -73.64 7.98 -27.68
CA ALA A 5 -73.13 8.80 -26.56
C ALA A 5 -74.32 9.06 -25.65
N PRO A 6 -74.29 9.76 -24.51
CA PRO A 6 -73.22 10.50 -23.79
C PRO A 6 -73.31 10.30 -22.25
N GLY A 7 -72.47 11.02 -21.53
CA GLY A 7 -72.61 11.12 -20.09
C GLY A 7 -71.56 12.01 -19.41
N LEU A 8 -71.70 13.31 -19.60
CA LEU A 8 -71.01 14.34 -18.80
C LEU A 8 -71.48 14.36 -17.38
N PHE A 9 -70.63 14.10 -16.39
CA PHE A 9 -70.89 14.35 -14.98
C PHE A 9 -69.79 15.21 -14.38
N LEU A 10 -70.11 16.48 -14.22
CA LEU A 10 -69.30 17.52 -13.57
C LEU A 10 -69.45 17.32 -12.06
N LEU A 11 -68.40 16.95 -11.32
CA LEU A 11 -68.40 16.98 -9.88
C LEU A 11 -67.33 17.93 -9.37
N LEU A 12 -67.85 19.03 -8.83
CA LEU A 12 -67.12 20.08 -8.16
C LEU A 12 -66.73 19.60 -6.78
N THR A 13 -65.45 19.40 -6.44
CA THR A 13 -65.02 19.17 -5.10
C THR A 13 -64.07 20.26 -4.62
N THR A 14 -64.50 20.95 -3.65
CA THR A 14 -63.82 22.02 -2.91
C THR A 14 -62.58 21.50 -2.19
N THR A 15 -61.43 22.09 -2.51
CA THR A 15 -60.18 21.86 -1.75
C THR A 15 -60.16 22.65 -0.48
N VAL A 16 -60.16 21.92 0.63
CA VAL A 16 -59.89 22.50 1.96
C VAL A 16 -58.39 22.47 2.20
N PHE A 17 -57.74 23.62 2.27
CA PHE A 17 -56.36 23.76 2.74
C PHE A 17 -56.29 23.53 4.26
N SER A 18 -55.74 22.42 4.69
CA SER A 18 -55.34 22.20 6.07
C SER A 18 -53.85 22.44 6.21
N ALA A 19 -53.46 23.51 6.85
CA ALA A 19 -52.09 23.82 7.21
C ALA A 19 -51.68 22.95 8.41
N CYS A 20 -50.88 21.92 8.18
CA CYS A 20 -50.21 21.19 9.26
C CYS A 20 -48.82 21.76 9.50
N SER A 21 -48.70 22.42 10.64
CA SER A 21 -47.46 22.84 11.25
C SER A 21 -46.62 21.60 11.63
N ASN A 22 -45.53 21.37 10.94
CA ASN A 22 -44.54 20.34 11.31
C ASN A 22 -43.68 20.83 12.48
N LYS A 23 -43.99 20.34 13.68
CA LYS A 23 -43.06 20.36 14.80
C LYS A 23 -42.00 19.32 14.53
N GLU A 24 -40.77 19.75 14.25
CA GLU A 24 -39.57 18.88 14.24
C GLU A 24 -39.41 18.23 15.62
N LYS A 25 -39.62 16.93 15.67
CA LYS A 25 -39.20 16.11 16.81
C LYS A 25 -37.67 15.93 16.70
N LYS A 26 -36.97 16.65 17.58
CA LYS A 26 -35.57 16.44 17.88
C LYS A 26 -35.40 15.00 18.37
N GLN A 27 -34.83 14.12 17.53
CA GLN A 27 -34.52 12.77 17.90
C GLN A 27 -33.23 12.81 18.76
N GLU A 28 -33.34 12.51 20.03
CA GLU A 28 -32.20 12.31 20.92
C GLU A 28 -31.45 11.06 20.47
N GLU A 29 -30.27 11.27 19.88
CA GLU A 29 -29.31 10.25 19.52
C GLU A 29 -28.68 9.70 20.82
N LYS A 30 -29.05 8.50 21.21
CA LYS A 30 -28.39 7.76 22.29
C LYS A 30 -26.97 7.48 21.89
N THR A 31 -26.02 8.26 22.39
CA THR A 31 -24.59 7.99 22.32
C THR A 31 -24.27 6.78 23.20
N GLY A 32 -24.19 5.59 22.58
CA GLY A 32 -23.47 4.47 23.15
C GLY A 32 -21.96 4.72 23.03
N PRO A 33 -21.12 4.13 23.89
CA PRO A 33 -19.68 4.35 23.82
C PRO A 33 -19.15 3.84 22.49
N ALA A 34 -18.64 4.75 21.66
CA ALA A 34 -17.99 4.44 20.41
C ALA A 34 -16.71 3.64 20.71
N SER A 35 -16.62 2.44 20.18
CA SER A 35 -15.38 1.70 20.09
C SER A 35 -14.37 2.54 19.31
N PRO A 36 -13.12 2.68 19.75
CA PRO A 36 -12.13 3.46 19.00
C PRO A 36 -11.80 2.73 17.71
N ASP A 37 -12.40 3.18 16.61
CA ASP A 37 -11.98 2.79 15.27
C ASP A 37 -10.61 3.43 14.99
N SER A 38 -9.55 2.65 15.23
CA SER A 38 -8.15 3.08 15.11
C SER A 38 -7.66 3.18 13.65
N SER A 39 -8.54 3.09 12.66
CA SER A 39 -8.18 3.08 11.25
C SER A 39 -8.41 4.39 10.49
N ARG A 40 -8.97 5.40 11.14
CA ARG A 40 -9.09 6.73 10.55
C ARG A 40 -8.00 7.65 11.09
N VAL A 41 -6.91 7.77 10.36
CA VAL A 41 -6.08 8.98 10.48
C VAL A 41 -6.91 10.13 9.91
N VAL A 42 -7.64 10.79 10.79
CA VAL A 42 -8.30 12.07 10.46
C VAL A 42 -7.16 13.09 10.34
N ILE A 43 -6.75 13.38 9.13
CA ILE A 43 -5.90 14.55 8.86
C ILE A 43 -6.80 15.77 9.08
N THR A 44 -6.89 16.22 10.33
CA THR A 44 -7.57 17.45 10.68
C THR A 44 -6.78 18.62 10.15
N ASP A 45 -7.46 19.40 9.33
CA ASP A 45 -7.17 20.78 8.94
C ASP A 45 -5.68 21.11 8.74
N ASN A 46 -5.19 20.67 7.62
CA ASN A 46 -3.86 21.01 7.16
C ASN A 46 -3.84 22.49 6.79
N LYS A 47 -3.20 23.30 7.62
CA LYS A 47 -2.56 24.50 7.08
C LYS A 47 -1.69 24.02 5.92
N VAL A 48 -2.17 24.25 4.71
CA VAL A 48 -1.47 23.82 3.49
C VAL A 48 -0.03 24.31 3.61
N ASN A 49 0.92 23.37 3.67
CA ASN A 49 2.32 23.73 3.63
C ASN A 49 2.60 24.36 2.26
N PRO A 50 2.95 25.65 2.15
CA PRO A 50 3.14 26.31 0.86
C PRO A 50 4.38 25.80 0.11
N TYR A 51 5.25 25.05 0.78
CA TYR A 51 6.51 24.56 0.21
C TYR A 51 6.46 23.10 -0.22
N ALA A 52 5.59 22.30 0.34
CA ALA A 52 5.49 20.89 0.01
C ALA A 52 4.07 20.36 0.23
N ILE A 53 3.62 19.52 -0.69
CA ILE A 53 2.37 18.75 -0.55
C ILE A 53 2.67 17.56 0.36
N VAL A 54 1.76 17.24 1.28
CA VAL A 54 1.86 16.02 2.09
C VAL A 54 1.66 14.82 1.18
N ASP A 55 2.66 13.94 1.16
CA ASP A 55 2.58 12.70 0.41
C ASP A 55 1.62 11.70 1.08
N ILE A 56 0.73 11.13 0.29
CA ILE A 56 -0.20 10.09 0.74
C ILE A 56 0.40 8.68 0.68
N SER A 57 1.61 8.54 0.15
CA SER A 57 2.38 7.30 0.10
C SER A 57 3.71 7.50 0.82
N PRO A 58 3.71 7.55 2.16
CA PRO A 58 4.88 7.92 2.94
C PRO A 58 6.05 6.99 2.68
N MET A 59 7.26 7.53 2.76
CA MET A 59 8.50 6.76 2.75
C MET A 59 8.64 5.97 4.05
N ASP A 60 9.17 4.76 3.95
CA ASP A 60 9.46 3.89 5.07
C ASP A 60 10.83 3.22 4.90
N ILE A 61 11.38 2.75 6.00
CA ILE A 61 12.71 2.11 6.05
C ILE A 61 12.62 0.84 6.88
N SER A 62 13.11 -0.27 6.33
CA SER A 62 13.29 -1.51 7.08
C SER A 62 14.76 -1.93 7.07
N TYR A 63 15.22 -2.50 8.19
CA TYR A 63 16.60 -2.90 8.40
C TYR A 63 16.74 -4.39 8.72
N PHE A 64 17.89 -4.94 8.40
CA PHE A 64 18.36 -6.19 9.00
C PHE A 64 19.75 -5.99 9.63
N PRO A 65 19.99 -6.31 10.90
CA PRO A 65 19.02 -6.89 11.87
C PRO A 65 17.81 -5.98 12.12
N VAL A 66 16.66 -6.61 12.45
CA VAL A 66 15.36 -5.93 12.57
C VAL A 66 15.34 -4.91 13.72
N ASP A 67 16.11 -5.16 14.76
CA ASP A 67 16.24 -4.30 15.95
C ASP A 67 17.31 -3.19 15.80
N TYR A 68 17.95 -3.11 14.64
CA TYR A 68 19.01 -2.12 14.38
C TYR A 68 18.68 -0.69 14.78
N PRO A 69 17.47 -0.13 14.52
CA PRO A 69 17.14 1.22 14.98
C PRO A 69 17.17 1.36 16.52
N LYS A 70 16.74 0.32 17.24
CA LYS A 70 16.78 0.32 18.72
C LYS A 70 18.20 0.25 19.24
N LEU A 71 19.05 -0.56 18.61
CA LEU A 71 20.48 -0.66 18.97
C LEU A 71 21.16 0.70 18.81
N LYS A 72 20.91 1.41 17.73
CA LYS A 72 21.44 2.78 17.52
C LYS A 72 20.97 3.79 18.56
N MET A 73 19.77 3.64 19.09
CA MET A 73 19.27 4.52 20.15
C MET A 73 20.00 4.32 21.49
N THR A 74 20.45 3.10 21.76
CA THR A 74 21.15 2.77 23.03
C THR A 74 22.64 3.09 22.97
N ASP A 75 23.28 2.84 21.83
CA ASP A 75 24.71 3.13 21.63
C ASP A 75 25.00 3.40 20.14
N SER A 76 24.99 4.68 19.78
CA SER A 76 25.21 5.09 18.37
C SER A 76 26.68 4.99 17.92
N VAL A 77 27.62 4.80 18.84
CA VAL A 77 29.06 4.82 18.54
C VAL A 77 29.60 3.44 18.24
N THR A 78 29.15 2.42 18.98
CA THR A 78 29.70 1.06 18.89
C THR A 78 28.88 0.11 18.03
N VAL A 79 27.64 0.48 17.64
CA VAL A 79 26.79 -0.37 16.82
C VAL A 79 27.36 -0.43 15.38
N PRO A 80 27.69 -1.62 14.86
CA PRO A 80 28.16 -1.77 13.48
C PRO A 80 27.08 -1.38 12.48
N SER A 81 27.46 -1.19 11.21
CA SER A 81 26.51 -0.99 10.12
C SER A 81 25.50 -2.15 10.06
N PRO A 82 24.27 -1.92 9.59
CA PRO A 82 23.33 -2.99 9.36
C PRO A 82 23.86 -3.93 8.25
N LEU A 83 23.30 -5.10 8.08
CA LEU A 83 23.64 -6.00 6.98
C LEU A 83 22.87 -5.62 5.72
N ALA A 84 21.60 -5.24 5.89
CA ALA A 84 20.77 -4.74 4.80
C ALA A 84 19.84 -3.62 5.27
N ARG A 85 19.42 -2.78 4.32
CA ARG A 85 18.40 -1.75 4.50
C ARG A 85 17.59 -1.63 3.22
N VAL A 86 16.27 -1.54 3.34
CA VAL A 86 15.39 -1.18 2.24
C VAL A 86 14.69 0.14 2.55
N ILE A 87 14.66 1.03 1.56
CA ILE A 87 13.92 2.31 1.60
C ILE A 87 12.88 2.24 0.50
N TYR A 88 11.62 2.52 0.83
CA TYR A 88 10.52 2.37 -0.11
C TYR A 88 9.34 3.29 0.25
N SER A 89 8.49 3.61 -0.72
CA SER A 89 7.23 4.28 -0.43
C SER A 89 6.11 3.26 -0.23
N ARG A 90 5.14 3.61 0.62
CA ARG A 90 4.01 2.76 1.01
C ARG A 90 2.72 3.21 0.32
N PRO A 91 2.47 2.84 -0.95
CA PRO A 91 1.17 3.07 -1.55
C PRO A 91 0.07 2.31 -0.81
N HIS A 92 -1.16 2.81 -0.90
CA HIS A 92 -2.31 2.23 -0.25
C HIS A 92 -3.47 1.99 -1.23
N LEU A 93 -4.36 1.07 -0.85
CA LEU A 93 -5.44 0.63 -1.74
C LEU A 93 -6.50 1.72 -1.94
N GLN A 94 -6.93 2.40 -0.89
CA GLN A 94 -8.05 3.37 -0.94
C GLN A 94 -9.31 2.80 -1.61
N GLY A 95 -9.67 1.58 -1.25
CA GLY A 95 -10.81 0.89 -1.83
C GLY A 95 -10.59 0.33 -3.25
N ARG A 96 -9.40 0.52 -3.85
CA ARG A 96 -9.04 -0.01 -5.17
C ARG A 96 -8.62 -1.48 -5.08
N ARG A 97 -8.69 -2.18 -6.20
CA ARG A 97 -8.23 -3.56 -6.33
C ARG A 97 -6.80 -3.58 -6.85
N LEU A 98 -5.95 -4.38 -6.21
CA LEU A 98 -4.51 -4.37 -6.47
C LEU A 98 -4.16 -4.60 -7.95
N PHE A 99 -4.64 -5.68 -8.56
CA PHE A 99 -4.30 -6.07 -9.94
C PHE A 99 -5.32 -5.66 -11.01
N THR A 100 -6.24 -4.75 -10.69
CA THR A 100 -7.17 -4.21 -11.67
C THR A 100 -7.00 -2.70 -11.82
N ASP A 101 -6.80 -2.04 -10.67
CA ASP A 101 -6.85 -0.58 -10.61
C ASP A 101 -5.46 0.04 -10.38
N LEU A 102 -4.50 -0.73 -9.81
CA LEU A 102 -3.19 -0.23 -9.41
C LEU A 102 -2.03 -0.85 -10.18
N LEU A 103 -1.96 -2.17 -10.24
CA LEU A 103 -0.88 -2.93 -10.88
C LEU A 103 -1.46 -3.78 -12.02
N LYS A 104 -0.56 -4.23 -12.89
CA LYS A 104 -0.87 -5.21 -13.94
C LYS A 104 0.11 -6.36 -13.89
N TYR A 105 -0.37 -7.56 -14.14
CA TYR A 105 0.48 -8.72 -14.30
C TYR A 105 1.41 -8.57 -15.50
N GLY A 106 2.64 -9.04 -15.37
CA GLY A 106 3.66 -8.97 -16.40
C GLY A 106 4.29 -7.59 -16.61
N GLU A 107 3.79 -6.53 -15.98
CA GLU A 107 4.35 -5.19 -16.10
C GLU A 107 5.30 -4.86 -14.93
N PRO A 108 6.45 -4.20 -15.20
CA PRO A 108 7.36 -3.79 -14.13
C PRO A 108 6.71 -2.80 -13.16
N TRP A 109 6.86 -3.06 -11.87
CA TRP A 109 6.43 -2.21 -10.78
C TRP A 109 7.61 -1.92 -9.84
N ARG A 110 7.87 -0.66 -9.54
CA ARG A 110 8.98 -0.19 -8.70
C ARG A 110 8.93 -0.58 -7.21
N LEU A 111 8.07 -1.55 -6.83
CA LEU A 111 7.88 -2.00 -5.43
C LEU A 111 7.59 -0.85 -4.45
N GLY A 112 6.73 0.08 -4.89
CA GLY A 112 6.41 1.27 -4.11
C GLY A 112 5.64 2.29 -4.92
N ALA A 113 5.67 3.54 -4.48
CA ALA A 113 5.14 4.72 -5.16
C ALA A 113 6.19 5.83 -5.13
N ASN A 114 5.98 6.88 -5.93
CA ASN A 114 6.85 8.05 -6.03
C ASN A 114 8.26 7.70 -6.49
N GLU A 115 9.17 7.40 -5.57
CA GLU A 115 10.55 7.02 -5.84
C GLU A 115 10.74 5.53 -6.05
N SER A 116 11.84 5.14 -6.65
CA SER A 116 12.28 3.75 -6.71
C SER A 116 12.52 3.18 -5.32
N THR A 117 12.20 1.90 -5.13
CA THR A 117 12.60 1.17 -3.92
C THR A 117 14.09 0.87 -3.99
N GLU A 118 14.83 1.23 -2.95
CA GLU A 118 16.28 1.02 -2.85
C GLU A 118 16.62 -0.05 -1.83
N LEU A 119 17.57 -0.91 -2.17
CA LEU A 119 18.18 -1.90 -1.29
C LEU A 119 19.66 -1.59 -1.11
N ASP A 120 20.07 -1.30 0.11
CA ASP A 120 21.47 -1.24 0.49
C ASP A 120 21.91 -2.58 1.10
N LEU A 121 22.98 -3.17 0.56
CA LEU A 121 23.69 -4.30 1.13
C LEU A 121 25.04 -3.81 1.66
N TYR A 122 25.28 -3.97 2.94
CA TYR A 122 26.50 -3.47 3.60
C TYR A 122 27.63 -4.51 3.60
N ALA A 123 27.33 -5.75 3.22
CA ALA A 123 28.28 -6.84 3.01
C ALA A 123 27.85 -7.68 1.81
N GLU A 124 28.77 -8.53 1.30
CA GLU A 124 28.39 -9.55 0.32
C GLU A 124 27.31 -10.44 0.91
N THR A 125 26.24 -10.63 0.16
CA THR A 125 25.03 -11.32 0.63
C THR A 125 24.61 -12.35 -0.40
N VAL A 126 24.19 -13.53 0.03
CA VAL A 126 23.58 -14.52 -0.84
C VAL A 126 22.06 -14.31 -0.83
N ILE A 127 21.50 -13.93 -1.97
CA ILE A 127 20.04 -13.85 -2.18
C ILE A 127 19.62 -15.11 -2.94
N ARG A 128 18.82 -15.94 -2.27
CA ARG A 128 18.57 -17.32 -2.72
C ARG A 128 19.91 -18.05 -2.97
N ASN A 129 20.28 -18.22 -4.23
CA ASN A 129 21.48 -18.97 -4.62
C ASN A 129 22.52 -18.09 -5.32
N LYS A 130 22.36 -16.78 -5.35
CA LYS A 130 23.22 -15.86 -6.05
C LYS A 130 23.95 -14.93 -5.09
N LYS A 131 25.27 -14.87 -5.18
CA LYS A 131 26.10 -13.90 -4.46
C LYS A 131 25.91 -12.52 -5.06
N ILE A 132 25.56 -11.57 -4.22
CA ILE A 132 25.40 -10.15 -4.55
C ILE A 132 26.41 -9.36 -3.74
N LYS A 133 27.20 -8.54 -4.39
CA LYS A 133 28.20 -7.69 -3.74
C LYS A 133 27.53 -6.65 -2.84
N ALA A 134 28.27 -6.17 -1.85
CA ALA A 134 27.87 -4.97 -1.13
C ALA A 134 27.65 -3.80 -2.09
N GLY A 135 26.64 -2.98 -1.82
CA GLY A 135 26.31 -1.83 -2.69
C GLY A 135 24.85 -1.43 -2.57
N ARG A 136 24.50 -0.38 -3.30
CA ARG A 136 23.13 0.10 -3.45
C ARG A 136 22.56 -0.42 -4.76
N TYR A 137 21.30 -0.87 -4.70
CA TYR A 137 20.52 -1.38 -5.81
C TYR A 137 19.14 -0.80 -5.81
N VAL A 138 18.57 -0.59 -6.99
CA VAL A 138 17.13 -0.35 -7.14
C VAL A 138 16.43 -1.69 -7.28
N LEU A 139 15.28 -1.82 -6.63
CA LEU A 139 14.40 -2.98 -6.76
C LEU A 139 13.19 -2.65 -7.62
N TYR A 140 12.82 -3.58 -8.49
CA TYR A 140 11.51 -3.60 -9.09
C TYR A 140 10.96 -5.02 -9.15
N CYS A 141 9.66 -5.15 -9.33
CA CYS A 141 8.96 -6.41 -9.40
C CYS A 141 8.24 -6.54 -10.74
N ILE A 142 8.24 -7.74 -11.31
CA ILE A 142 7.32 -8.13 -12.37
C ILE A 142 6.35 -9.12 -11.74
N PRO A 143 5.13 -8.69 -11.35
CA PRO A 143 4.17 -9.54 -10.68
C PRO A 143 3.43 -10.45 -11.66
N GLU A 144 3.27 -11.70 -11.29
CA GLU A 144 2.36 -12.67 -11.89
C GLU A 144 1.35 -13.17 -10.84
N ALA A 145 0.39 -13.97 -11.25
CA ALA A 145 -0.69 -14.40 -10.36
C ALA A 145 -0.21 -15.27 -9.18
N ASP A 146 0.78 -16.09 -9.40
CA ASP A 146 1.33 -17.08 -8.46
C ASP A 146 2.78 -16.83 -8.07
N SER A 147 3.44 -15.87 -8.72
CA SER A 147 4.86 -15.58 -8.50
C SER A 147 5.17 -14.10 -8.75
N TRP A 148 6.15 -13.59 -8.01
CA TRP A 148 6.73 -12.27 -8.25
C TRP A 148 8.20 -12.42 -8.65
N THR A 149 8.59 -11.80 -9.75
CA THR A 149 9.99 -11.71 -10.14
C THR A 149 10.57 -10.42 -9.61
N ILE A 150 11.40 -10.53 -8.57
CA ILE A 150 12.12 -9.40 -7.97
C ILE A 150 13.44 -9.22 -8.68
N VAL A 151 13.69 -8.02 -9.18
CA VAL A 151 14.89 -7.68 -9.94
C VAL A 151 15.72 -6.65 -9.18
N LEU A 152 17.01 -6.93 -9.05
CA LEU A 152 18.02 -5.98 -8.59
C LEU A 152 18.63 -5.29 -9.79
N ASN A 153 18.57 -3.97 -9.81
CA ASN A 153 19.06 -3.16 -10.91
C ASN A 153 20.08 -2.14 -10.40
N SER A 154 21.13 -1.90 -11.17
CA SER A 154 22.22 -0.97 -10.82
C SER A 154 21.97 0.47 -11.27
N ASN A 155 20.81 0.76 -11.87
CA ASN A 155 20.44 2.11 -12.28
C ASN A 155 19.88 2.90 -11.08
N ILE A 156 20.75 3.22 -10.13
CA ILE A 156 20.42 4.05 -8.96
C ILE A 156 19.98 5.45 -9.40
N ASP A 157 19.31 6.18 -8.51
CA ASP A 157 18.79 7.54 -8.76
C ASP A 157 17.79 7.61 -9.93
N SER A 158 17.13 6.50 -10.23
CA SER A 158 16.06 6.42 -11.23
C SER A 158 14.69 6.60 -10.59
N TRP A 159 13.75 7.16 -11.35
CA TRP A 159 12.35 7.29 -10.91
C TRP A 159 11.60 5.94 -10.80
N GLY A 160 12.11 4.90 -11.46
CA GLY A 160 11.62 3.52 -11.38
C GLY A 160 10.37 3.19 -12.21
N LEU A 161 9.77 4.12 -12.95
CA LEU A 161 8.63 3.82 -13.82
C LEU A 161 9.01 2.98 -15.04
N HIS A 162 10.21 3.18 -15.54
CA HIS A 162 10.74 2.49 -16.72
C HIS A 162 12.12 1.94 -16.38
N PRO A 163 12.21 0.76 -15.72
CA PRO A 163 13.49 0.16 -15.40
C PRO A 163 14.28 -0.11 -16.69
N ASN A 164 15.60 0.06 -16.61
CA ASN A 164 16.51 -0.29 -17.72
C ASN A 164 17.01 -1.72 -17.54
N PRO A 165 16.52 -2.71 -18.33
CA PRO A 165 16.90 -4.11 -18.14
C PRO A 165 18.40 -4.38 -18.43
N THR A 166 19.09 -3.51 -19.17
CA THR A 166 20.54 -3.66 -19.41
C THR A 166 21.37 -3.42 -18.14
N LYS A 167 20.76 -2.87 -17.09
CA LYS A 167 21.36 -2.63 -15.78
C LYS A 167 20.97 -3.68 -14.74
N ASP A 168 20.24 -4.72 -15.12
CA ASP A 168 19.85 -5.80 -14.21
C ASP A 168 21.06 -6.60 -13.73
N ILE A 169 21.21 -6.74 -12.44
CA ILE A 169 22.26 -7.49 -11.77
C ILE A 169 21.79 -8.91 -11.48
N ALA A 170 20.55 -9.05 -11.05
CA ALA A 170 19.94 -10.33 -10.69
C ALA A 170 18.43 -10.25 -10.73
N SER A 171 17.80 -11.39 -11.02
CA SER A 171 16.36 -11.57 -10.91
C SER A 171 16.03 -12.84 -10.15
N PHE A 172 14.95 -12.81 -9.37
CA PHE A 172 14.52 -13.89 -8.49
C PHE A 172 13.00 -14.06 -8.60
N SER A 173 12.57 -15.14 -9.22
CA SER A 173 11.15 -15.51 -9.18
C SER A 173 10.86 -16.22 -7.86
N ILE A 174 9.91 -15.70 -7.10
CA ILE A 174 9.50 -16.19 -5.78
C ILE A 174 7.99 -16.41 -5.77
N PRO A 175 7.51 -17.46 -5.07
CA PRO A 175 6.08 -17.71 -4.98
C PRO A 175 5.36 -16.61 -4.20
N VAL A 176 4.15 -16.30 -4.62
CA VAL A 176 3.21 -15.45 -3.90
C VAL A 176 2.18 -16.32 -3.21
N ARG A 177 1.84 -16.00 -1.98
CA ARG A 177 0.80 -16.67 -1.23
C ARG A 177 -0.27 -15.69 -0.77
N GLN A 178 -1.47 -16.19 -0.67
CA GLN A 178 -2.56 -15.45 -0.06
C GLN A 178 -2.44 -15.53 1.47
N THR A 179 -2.76 -14.42 2.13
CA THR A 179 -2.83 -14.31 3.58
C THR A 179 -4.26 -14.03 4.02
N THR A 180 -4.56 -14.33 5.28
CA THR A 180 -5.87 -14.01 5.87
C THR A 180 -6.03 -12.53 6.20
N ASN A 181 -4.91 -11.81 6.37
CA ASN A 181 -4.89 -10.40 6.71
C ASN A 181 -4.82 -9.57 5.42
N ARG A 182 -5.73 -8.61 5.30
CA ARG A 182 -5.71 -7.65 4.22
C ARG A 182 -4.95 -6.40 4.65
N LEU A 183 -3.86 -6.09 3.97
CA LEU A 183 -3.04 -4.92 4.24
C LEU A 183 -3.44 -3.76 3.32
N GLU A 184 -3.86 -2.66 3.92
CA GLU A 184 -4.17 -1.42 3.20
C GLU A 184 -2.94 -0.81 2.55
N TYR A 185 -1.79 -0.82 3.27
CA TYR A 185 -0.54 -0.23 2.80
C TYR A 185 0.44 -1.32 2.37
N PHE A 186 1.07 -1.12 1.21
CA PHE A 186 2.24 -1.91 0.82
C PHE A 186 3.30 -1.86 1.90
N THR A 187 3.88 -3.00 2.23
CA THR A 187 4.82 -3.14 3.34
C THR A 187 5.99 -4.02 2.93
N ILE A 188 7.21 -3.53 3.19
CA ILE A 188 8.44 -4.32 3.10
C ILE A 188 9.09 -4.37 4.48
N ILE A 189 9.33 -5.58 4.98
CA ILE A 189 10.06 -5.79 6.25
C ILE A 189 11.07 -6.92 6.08
N PHE A 190 12.06 -6.97 6.99
CA PHE A 190 12.89 -8.15 7.18
C PHE A 190 12.38 -8.96 8.36
N GLU A 191 12.37 -10.27 8.21
CA GLU A 191 12.11 -11.23 9.26
C GLU A 191 13.32 -12.13 9.43
N LYS A 192 13.80 -12.29 10.66
CA LYS A 192 14.96 -13.15 10.95
C LYS A 192 14.59 -14.62 10.75
N THR A 193 15.44 -15.35 10.05
CA THR A 193 15.35 -16.81 9.86
C THR A 193 16.57 -17.50 10.48
N SER A 194 16.58 -18.84 10.52
CA SER A 194 17.73 -19.62 10.97
C SER A 194 18.97 -19.46 10.08
N GLY A 195 18.79 -19.11 8.80
CA GLY A 195 19.87 -18.97 7.80
C GLY A 195 20.16 -17.52 7.39
N GLY A 196 19.52 -16.52 8.02
CA GLY A 196 19.67 -15.12 7.65
C GLY A 196 18.40 -14.33 7.85
N ALA A 197 17.76 -13.89 6.77
CA ALA A 197 16.50 -13.15 6.79
C ALA A 197 15.64 -13.44 5.56
N ASP A 198 14.33 -13.29 5.72
CA ASP A 198 13.43 -13.10 4.59
C ASP A 198 13.08 -11.62 4.46
N MET A 199 13.24 -11.07 3.27
CA MET A 199 12.60 -9.81 2.92
C MET A 199 11.16 -10.10 2.50
N ILE A 200 10.21 -9.69 3.34
CA ILE A 200 8.78 -9.89 3.14
C ILE A 200 8.22 -8.66 2.44
N MET A 201 7.53 -8.88 1.34
CA MET A 201 6.79 -7.87 0.59
C MET A 201 5.32 -8.26 0.63
N ALA A 202 4.48 -7.40 1.21
CA ALA A 202 3.06 -7.71 1.41
C ALA A 202 2.15 -6.54 1.08
N TRP A 203 1.06 -6.82 0.37
CA TRP A 203 0.02 -5.84 0.04
C TRP A 203 -1.30 -6.54 -0.25
N ASP A 204 -2.42 -5.90 0.10
CA ASP A 204 -3.74 -6.52 0.06
C ASP A 204 -3.72 -7.84 0.88
N ASN A 205 -4.11 -8.93 0.30
CA ASN A 205 -4.03 -10.27 0.88
C ASN A 205 -2.90 -11.12 0.29
N LEU A 206 -1.86 -10.50 -0.25
CA LEU A 206 -0.73 -11.17 -0.90
C LEU A 206 0.56 -10.95 -0.13
N GLU A 207 1.40 -11.97 -0.09
CA GLU A 207 2.72 -11.97 0.51
C GLU A 207 3.72 -12.74 -0.35
N ALA A 208 4.89 -12.13 -0.57
CA ALA A 208 6.05 -12.77 -1.20
C ALA A 208 7.28 -12.65 -0.29
N ARG A 209 8.12 -13.67 -0.24
CA ARG A 209 9.31 -13.73 0.61
C ARG A 209 10.56 -13.97 -0.23
N LEU A 210 11.54 -13.10 -0.11
CA LEU A 210 12.85 -13.25 -0.75
C LEU A 210 13.89 -13.56 0.32
N PRO A 211 14.50 -14.78 0.30
CA PRO A 211 15.48 -15.18 1.31
C PRO A 211 16.86 -14.56 1.09
N PHE A 212 17.47 -14.12 2.19
CA PHE A 212 18.84 -13.59 2.29
C PHE A 212 19.66 -14.42 3.27
N SER A 213 20.92 -14.67 2.93
CA SER A 213 21.95 -15.22 3.83
C SER A 213 23.16 -14.29 3.84
N PHE A 214 23.61 -13.92 5.04
CA PHE A 214 24.67 -12.95 5.29
C PHE A 214 25.92 -13.63 5.81
#